data_5c0a3fff13f62e5772daa138d9ab9ea2
#
_entry.id   5c0a3fff13f62e5772daa138d9ab9ea2
#
_cell.length_a   1.000
_cell.length_b   1.000
_cell.length_c   1.000
_cell.angle_alpha   90.00
_cell.angle_beta   90.00
_cell.angle_gamma   90.00
#
_symmetry.space_group_name_H-M   'P 1'
#
loop_
_entity.id
_entity.type
_entity.pdbx_description
1 polymer ?
#
loop_
_entity_poly.entity_id
_entity_poly.type
_entity_poly.pdbx_seq_one_letter_code
_entity_poly.pdbx_strand_id
1 'polypeptide(L)'
;MTAADRRKTRACAAALVVVVVLAHAMALTAGFVWDDDDYVTGNETLRDARGLARIWTELGATPQYYPLVHTTFWIEHHLWGVRPFGYHAVNVLLHAGSALLVWTILRRLRVPGAWLAAALFGVHPVHAESVAWVAERKNVLSGLLYLGALLAWIRFDEEEPAGEQSRRAWTRSMILYVFALLSKTVTATLPAAALVIAWWRRGRITRRDVVPALPFFALGAAAGLLTSWMERFHVGASGGDWSLTLPERFLVAGRAFWFYLGKLAWPGSLIPADFRAGQHIRPQQVAPPGVAPGFGY
;
A
#
# COMPACT_ATOMS: atom_id res chain seq x y z
N MET A 1 -14.22 15.46 -25.70
CA MET A 1 -13.14 16.21 -25.04
C MET A 1 -12.35 16.94 -26.12
N THR A 2 -12.31 18.27 -26.07
CA THR A 2 -11.61 19.13 -27.04
C THR A 2 -10.07 19.02 -26.90
N ALA A 3 -9.31 19.54 -27.86
CA ALA A 3 -7.84 19.59 -27.76
C ALA A 3 -7.40 20.46 -26.57
N ALA A 4 -8.11 21.56 -26.29
CA ALA A 4 -7.88 22.43 -25.15
C ALA A 4 -8.11 21.70 -23.81
N ASP A 5 -9.18 20.90 -23.70
CA ASP A 5 -9.46 20.10 -22.49
C ASP A 5 -8.38 19.06 -22.24
N ARG A 6 -7.88 18.41 -23.30
CA ARG A 6 -6.76 17.45 -23.18
C ARG A 6 -5.48 18.11 -22.71
N ARG A 7 -5.16 19.31 -23.22
CA ARG A 7 -4.01 20.08 -22.79
C ARG A 7 -4.11 20.48 -21.32
N LYS A 8 -5.27 20.99 -20.90
CA LYS A 8 -5.54 21.33 -19.49
C LYS A 8 -5.40 20.13 -18.57
N THR A 9 -5.99 18.98 -18.95
CA THR A 9 -5.87 17.74 -18.17
C THR A 9 -4.41 17.28 -18.01
N ARG A 10 -3.61 17.33 -19.10
CA ARG A 10 -2.18 16.98 -19.04
C ARG A 10 -1.40 17.95 -18.14
N ALA A 11 -1.67 19.24 -18.25
CA ALA A 11 -1.03 20.24 -17.38
C ALA A 11 -1.36 20.02 -15.90
N CYS A 12 -2.63 19.73 -15.56
CA CYS A 12 -3.03 19.39 -14.19
C CYS A 12 -2.38 18.11 -13.69
N ALA A 13 -2.23 17.08 -14.55
CA ALA A 13 -1.55 15.84 -14.20
C ALA A 13 -0.04 16.08 -13.93
N ALA A 14 0.63 16.83 -14.80
CA ALA A 14 2.02 17.18 -14.63
C ALA A 14 2.23 18.02 -13.35
N ALA A 15 1.38 19.00 -13.10
CA ALA A 15 1.42 19.81 -11.88
C ALA A 15 1.26 18.94 -10.62
N LEU A 16 0.35 17.95 -10.62
CA LEU A 16 0.17 17.04 -9.50
C LEU A 16 1.42 16.20 -9.24
N VAL A 17 2.04 15.64 -10.29
CA VAL A 17 3.29 14.89 -10.18
C VAL A 17 4.41 15.78 -9.61
N VAL A 18 4.58 16.99 -10.15
CA VAL A 18 5.60 17.94 -9.66
C VAL A 18 5.39 18.26 -8.19
N VAL A 19 4.17 18.55 -7.76
CA VAL A 19 3.85 18.84 -6.35
C VAL A 19 4.22 17.67 -5.45
N VAL A 20 3.88 16.44 -5.83
CA VAL A 20 4.22 15.24 -5.05
C VAL A 20 5.72 15.02 -4.99
N VAL A 21 6.42 15.11 -6.12
CA VAL A 21 7.88 14.93 -6.17
C VAL A 21 8.59 15.99 -5.32
N LEU A 22 8.19 17.26 -5.40
CA LEU A 22 8.77 18.33 -4.58
C LEU A 22 8.51 18.13 -3.09
N ALA A 23 7.31 17.68 -2.70
CA ALA A 23 6.97 17.42 -1.30
C ALA A 23 7.84 16.30 -0.68
N HIS A 24 8.28 15.33 -1.50
CA HIS A 24 9.10 14.20 -1.07
C HIS A 24 10.55 14.28 -1.55
N ALA A 25 11.00 15.45 -2.02
CA ALA A 25 12.36 15.62 -2.58
C ALA A 25 13.46 15.25 -1.59
N MET A 26 13.27 15.52 -0.30
CA MET A 26 14.23 15.18 0.77
C MET A 26 14.46 13.66 0.88
N ALA A 27 13.46 12.82 0.58
CA ALA A 27 13.62 11.38 0.58
C ALA A 27 14.65 10.90 -0.45
N LEU A 28 14.81 11.62 -1.57
CA LEU A 28 15.75 11.25 -2.64
C LEU A 28 17.22 11.30 -2.20
N THR A 29 17.52 12.03 -1.13
CA THR A 29 18.88 12.19 -0.58
C THR A 29 19.09 11.35 0.68
N ALA A 30 18.08 10.61 1.12
CA ALA A 30 18.18 9.74 2.30
C ALA A 30 19.00 8.47 2.01
N GLY A 31 19.58 7.90 3.07
CA GLY A 31 20.20 6.59 3.06
C GLY A 31 19.21 5.48 3.40
N PHE A 32 19.71 4.24 3.45
CA PHE A 32 18.97 3.12 3.99
C PHE A 32 18.86 3.24 5.52
N VAL A 33 17.73 2.82 6.09
CA VAL A 33 17.45 2.90 7.53
C VAL A 33 16.74 1.63 8.00
N TRP A 34 16.97 1.25 9.27
CA TRP A 34 16.29 0.15 9.96
C TRP A 34 16.34 -1.16 9.15
N ASP A 35 15.19 -1.79 8.89
CA ASP A 35 15.05 -3.05 8.18
C ASP A 35 15.29 -2.95 6.65
N ASP A 36 15.69 -1.79 6.11
CA ASP A 36 16.18 -1.70 4.74
C ASP A 36 17.38 -2.63 4.49
N ASP A 37 18.15 -2.95 5.54
CA ASP A 37 19.25 -3.91 5.44
C ASP A 37 18.73 -5.30 5.14
N ASP A 38 17.68 -5.76 5.81
CA ASP A 38 17.07 -7.07 5.59
C ASP A 38 16.31 -7.14 4.25
N TYR A 39 15.80 -6.01 3.79
CA TYR A 39 15.04 -5.92 2.55
C TYR A 39 15.91 -5.75 1.31
N VAL A 40 17.06 -5.04 1.43
CA VAL A 40 17.87 -4.65 0.27
C VAL A 40 19.36 -4.98 0.47
N THR A 41 20.06 -4.33 1.42
CA THR A 41 21.52 -4.33 1.44
C THR A 41 22.10 -5.67 1.83
N GLY A 42 21.53 -6.35 2.82
CA GLY A 42 21.90 -7.68 3.29
C GLY A 42 21.13 -8.82 2.62
N ASN A 43 20.14 -8.53 1.79
CA ASN A 43 19.25 -9.54 1.23
C ASN A 43 19.90 -10.36 0.09
N GLU A 44 20.26 -11.59 0.40
CA GLU A 44 20.90 -12.48 -0.59
C GLU A 44 19.99 -12.88 -1.75
N THR A 45 18.66 -12.85 -1.55
CA THR A 45 17.72 -13.23 -2.62
C THR A 45 17.71 -12.23 -3.80
N LEU A 46 18.30 -11.04 -3.62
CA LEU A 46 18.35 -10.03 -4.67
C LEU A 46 19.52 -10.22 -5.64
N ARG A 47 20.47 -11.14 -5.35
CA ARG A 47 21.77 -11.20 -6.05
C ARG A 47 21.72 -11.95 -7.36
N ASP A 48 20.87 -12.96 -7.49
CA ASP A 48 20.85 -13.85 -8.67
C ASP A 48 19.43 -14.33 -9.03
N ALA A 49 19.32 -15.07 -10.15
CA ALA A 49 18.05 -15.64 -10.61
C ALA A 49 17.49 -16.73 -9.68
N ARG A 50 18.34 -17.43 -8.92
CA ARG A 50 17.89 -18.43 -7.93
C ARG A 50 17.21 -17.71 -6.76
N GLY A 51 17.76 -16.58 -6.33
CA GLY A 51 17.16 -15.73 -5.34
C GLY A 51 15.78 -15.23 -5.78
N LEU A 52 15.61 -14.82 -7.04
CA LEU A 52 14.29 -14.45 -7.57
C LEU A 52 13.30 -15.64 -7.51
N ALA A 53 13.73 -16.84 -7.83
CA ALA A 53 12.88 -18.04 -7.70
C ALA A 53 12.49 -18.27 -6.23
N ARG A 54 13.44 -18.14 -5.27
CA ARG A 54 13.18 -18.29 -3.83
C ARG A 54 12.17 -17.27 -3.30
N ILE A 55 12.24 -16.02 -3.76
CA ILE A 55 11.24 -14.97 -3.42
C ILE A 55 9.80 -15.45 -3.68
N TRP A 56 9.58 -16.24 -4.74
CA TRP A 56 8.24 -16.71 -5.12
C TRP A 56 7.85 -18.08 -4.56
N THR A 57 8.81 -18.93 -4.27
CA THR A 57 8.55 -20.34 -3.94
C THR A 57 8.87 -20.73 -2.51
N GLU A 58 9.66 -19.92 -1.78
CA GLU A 58 10.12 -20.25 -0.44
C GLU A 58 9.57 -19.25 0.57
N LEU A 59 8.62 -19.71 1.40
CA LEU A 59 8.11 -18.93 2.52
C LEU A 59 9.23 -18.74 3.55
N GLY A 60 9.57 -17.51 3.88
CA GLY A 60 10.69 -17.21 4.79
C GLY A 60 12.03 -16.91 4.12
N ALA A 61 12.13 -16.97 2.77
CA ALA A 61 13.32 -16.47 2.05
C ALA A 61 13.49 -14.94 2.18
N THR A 62 12.44 -14.24 2.57
CA THR A 62 12.39 -12.80 2.80
C THR A 62 11.69 -12.51 4.14
N PRO A 63 11.91 -11.33 4.77
CA PRO A 63 11.34 -11.01 6.08
C PRO A 63 9.81 -11.17 6.15
N GLN A 64 9.12 -10.84 5.06
CA GLN A 64 7.67 -11.04 4.89
C GLN A 64 7.39 -11.54 3.48
N TYR A 65 6.36 -12.39 3.30
CA TYR A 65 6.01 -12.92 1.98
C TYR A 65 5.25 -11.88 1.14
N TYR A 66 6.01 -10.97 0.56
CA TYR A 66 5.55 -9.97 -0.42
C TYR A 66 6.34 -10.11 -1.72
N PRO A 67 6.12 -11.20 -2.48
CA PRO A 67 6.98 -11.55 -3.60
C PRO A 67 7.07 -10.47 -4.68
N LEU A 68 6.01 -9.70 -4.89
CA LEU A 68 6.05 -8.61 -5.87
C LEU A 68 6.94 -7.45 -5.40
N VAL A 69 6.92 -7.10 -4.12
CA VAL A 69 7.80 -6.07 -3.54
C VAL A 69 9.27 -6.47 -3.71
N HIS A 70 9.62 -7.68 -3.28
CA HIS A 70 10.99 -8.19 -3.39
C HIS A 70 11.44 -8.38 -4.86
N THR A 71 10.49 -8.67 -5.78
CA THR A 71 10.78 -8.67 -7.23
C THR A 71 11.16 -7.28 -7.72
N THR A 72 10.49 -6.20 -7.25
CA THR A 72 10.91 -4.84 -7.59
C THR A 72 12.30 -4.53 -7.06
N PHE A 73 12.61 -4.91 -5.83
CA PHE A 73 13.96 -4.75 -5.26
C PHE A 73 15.00 -5.58 -6.01
N TRP A 74 14.66 -6.79 -6.45
CA TRP A 74 15.55 -7.62 -7.27
C TRP A 74 15.91 -6.90 -8.58
N ILE A 75 14.93 -6.34 -9.29
CA ILE A 75 15.15 -5.55 -10.51
C ILE A 75 16.02 -4.34 -10.22
N GLU A 76 15.71 -3.58 -9.18
CA GLU A 76 16.43 -2.37 -8.79
C GLU A 76 17.87 -2.66 -8.36
N HIS A 77 18.09 -3.76 -7.64
CA HIS A 77 19.43 -4.20 -7.26
C HIS A 77 20.31 -4.48 -8.49
N HIS A 78 19.74 -5.06 -9.56
CA HIS A 78 20.48 -5.30 -10.80
C HIS A 78 20.71 -4.02 -11.62
N LEU A 79 19.88 -2.98 -11.46
CA LEU A 79 20.02 -1.73 -12.18
C LEU A 79 21.03 -0.78 -11.55
N TRP A 80 21.06 -0.67 -10.23
CA TRP A 80 21.91 0.31 -9.51
C TRP A 80 22.53 -0.20 -8.22
N GLY A 81 22.51 -1.52 -7.96
CA GLY A 81 23.09 -2.10 -6.77
C GLY A 81 22.46 -1.58 -5.49
N VAL A 82 23.30 -1.23 -4.52
CA VAL A 82 22.88 -0.69 -3.22
C VAL A 82 22.92 0.85 -3.16
N ARG A 83 22.61 1.53 -4.26
CA ARG A 83 22.53 3.00 -4.29
C ARG A 83 21.14 3.46 -3.88
N PRO A 84 20.95 4.15 -2.72
CA PRO A 84 19.63 4.43 -2.14
C PRO A 84 18.73 5.27 -3.04
N PHE A 85 19.31 6.24 -3.77
CA PHE A 85 18.58 7.17 -4.62
C PHE A 85 17.55 6.50 -5.55
N GLY A 86 17.93 5.39 -6.21
CA GLY A 86 17.03 4.70 -7.14
C GLY A 86 15.80 4.14 -6.43
N TYR A 87 16.00 3.54 -5.27
CA TYR A 87 14.91 2.97 -4.45
C TYR A 87 13.94 4.04 -3.95
N HIS A 88 14.46 5.16 -3.45
CA HIS A 88 13.63 6.29 -3.04
C HIS A 88 12.88 6.91 -4.23
N ALA A 89 13.56 7.08 -5.38
CA ALA A 89 12.93 7.62 -6.58
C ALA A 89 11.74 6.77 -7.03
N VAL A 90 11.87 5.44 -7.01
CA VAL A 90 10.76 4.54 -7.33
C VAL A 90 9.61 4.67 -6.33
N ASN A 91 9.87 4.77 -5.01
CA ASN A 91 8.82 5.01 -4.02
C ASN A 91 8.06 6.32 -4.30
N VAL A 92 8.78 7.41 -4.56
CA VAL A 92 8.17 8.72 -4.88
C VAL A 92 7.33 8.64 -6.16
N LEU A 93 7.82 7.95 -7.20
CA LEU A 93 7.08 7.79 -8.46
C LEU A 93 5.83 6.92 -8.31
N LEU A 94 5.88 5.83 -7.53
CA LEU A 94 4.72 4.99 -7.20
C LEU A 94 3.66 5.80 -6.44
N HIS A 95 4.09 6.64 -5.49
CA HIS A 95 3.17 7.51 -4.76
C HIS A 95 2.56 8.61 -5.64
N ALA A 96 3.35 9.23 -6.52
CA ALA A 96 2.84 10.18 -7.52
C ALA A 96 1.83 9.52 -8.47
N GLY A 97 2.10 8.27 -8.89
CA GLY A 97 1.14 7.44 -9.65
C GLY A 97 -0.15 7.21 -8.88
N SER A 98 -0.06 6.93 -7.57
CA SER A 98 -1.22 6.79 -6.69
C SER A 98 -2.05 8.08 -6.62
N ALA A 99 -1.41 9.24 -6.50
CA ALA A 99 -2.11 10.53 -6.52
C ALA A 99 -2.84 10.78 -7.85
N LEU A 100 -2.24 10.41 -8.99
CA LEU A 100 -2.89 10.47 -10.30
C LEU A 100 -4.10 9.54 -10.41
N LEU A 101 -4.02 8.34 -9.82
CA LEU A 101 -5.14 7.40 -9.76
C LEU A 101 -6.26 7.93 -8.87
N VAL A 102 -5.95 8.48 -7.69
CA VAL A 102 -6.93 9.15 -6.83
C VAL A 102 -7.64 10.25 -7.60
N TRP A 103 -6.90 11.14 -8.27
CA TRP A 103 -7.50 12.18 -9.10
C TRP A 103 -8.42 11.62 -10.19
N THR A 104 -7.97 10.58 -10.89
CA THR A 104 -8.73 9.94 -11.97
C THR A 104 -10.02 9.30 -11.45
N ILE A 105 -9.96 8.60 -10.31
CA ILE A 105 -11.12 7.99 -9.65
C ILE A 105 -12.12 9.05 -9.22
N LEU A 106 -11.68 10.09 -8.50
CA LEU A 106 -12.55 11.16 -8.02
C LEU A 106 -13.22 11.93 -9.17
N ARG A 107 -12.48 12.19 -10.25
CA ARG A 107 -13.07 12.77 -11.46
C ARG A 107 -14.15 11.89 -12.07
N ARG A 108 -13.89 10.58 -12.14
CA ARG A 108 -14.86 9.61 -12.68
C ARG A 108 -16.10 9.52 -11.82
N LEU A 109 -15.94 9.59 -10.51
CA LEU A 109 -17.02 9.66 -9.54
C LEU A 109 -17.70 11.05 -9.47
N ARG A 110 -17.26 12.01 -10.28
CA ARG A 110 -17.76 13.39 -10.33
C ARG A 110 -17.70 14.15 -9.00
N VAL A 111 -16.68 13.82 -8.19
CA VAL A 111 -16.44 14.52 -6.92
C VAL A 111 -15.88 15.91 -7.21
N PRO A 112 -16.51 16.99 -6.70
CA PRO A 112 -15.98 18.34 -6.84
C PRO A 112 -14.64 18.46 -6.09
N GLY A 113 -13.71 19.28 -6.59
CA GLY A 113 -12.40 19.43 -5.96
C GLY A 113 -11.45 18.21 -6.12
N ALA A 114 -11.74 17.29 -7.04
CA ALA A 114 -10.97 16.07 -7.26
C ALA A 114 -9.45 16.28 -7.36
N TRP A 115 -9.00 17.38 -7.99
CA TRP A 115 -7.57 17.66 -8.11
C TRP A 115 -6.97 18.06 -6.74
N LEU A 116 -7.66 18.92 -6.00
CA LEU A 116 -7.23 19.34 -4.67
C LEU A 116 -7.18 18.15 -3.70
N ALA A 117 -8.18 17.28 -3.71
CA ALA A 117 -8.20 16.08 -2.89
C ALA A 117 -7.00 15.13 -3.22
N ALA A 118 -6.69 14.98 -4.51
CA ALA A 118 -5.52 14.20 -4.93
C ALA A 118 -4.18 14.87 -4.56
N ALA A 119 -4.11 16.20 -4.63
CA ALA A 119 -2.93 16.94 -4.20
C ALA A 119 -2.73 16.82 -2.67
N LEU A 120 -3.80 16.97 -1.89
CA LEU A 120 -3.76 16.75 -0.44
C LEU A 120 -3.33 15.33 -0.10
N PHE A 121 -3.87 14.30 -0.77
CA PHE A 121 -3.40 12.93 -0.63
C PHE A 121 -1.90 12.82 -0.92
N GLY A 122 -1.43 13.41 -2.03
CA GLY A 122 -0.05 13.28 -2.48
C GLY A 122 0.97 13.95 -1.58
N VAL A 123 0.60 15.02 -0.85
CA VAL A 123 1.51 15.76 0.06
C VAL A 123 1.21 15.53 1.53
N HIS A 124 0.25 14.67 1.86
CA HIS A 124 -0.17 14.50 3.25
C HIS A 124 0.95 13.88 4.09
N PRO A 125 1.32 14.48 5.25
CA PRO A 125 2.42 14.00 6.07
C PRO A 125 2.29 12.55 6.55
N VAL A 126 1.08 11.99 6.60
CA VAL A 126 0.84 10.58 6.96
C VAL A 126 1.53 9.61 5.98
N HIS A 127 1.83 10.04 4.76
CA HIS A 127 2.53 9.24 3.77
C HIS A 127 4.05 9.39 3.80
N ALA A 128 4.59 10.32 4.61
CA ALA A 128 6.01 10.61 4.64
C ALA A 128 6.85 9.36 4.94
N GLU A 129 6.47 8.59 5.94
CA GLU A 129 7.13 7.32 6.29
C GLU A 129 7.03 6.31 5.14
N SER A 130 5.83 6.06 4.62
CA SER A 130 5.62 5.09 3.54
C SER A 130 6.34 5.43 2.23
N VAL A 131 6.65 6.71 1.98
CA VAL A 131 7.34 7.16 0.77
C VAL A 131 8.84 7.24 0.99
N ALA A 132 9.28 7.75 2.15
CA ALA A 132 10.69 7.96 2.42
C ALA A 132 11.43 6.69 2.83
N TRP A 133 10.77 5.74 3.50
CA TRP A 133 11.38 4.49 3.93
C TRP A 133 11.33 3.43 2.82
N VAL A 134 12.49 2.88 2.44
CA VAL A 134 12.58 1.96 1.28
C VAL A 134 11.81 0.67 1.52
N ALA A 135 11.93 0.04 2.70
CA ALA A 135 11.21 -1.20 3.04
C ALA A 135 9.68 -1.02 3.06
N GLU A 136 9.18 0.22 3.23
CA GLU A 136 7.75 0.53 3.11
C GLU A 136 7.26 0.62 1.65
N ARG A 137 8.09 0.21 0.67
CA ARG A 137 7.68 -0.06 -0.72
C ARG A 137 6.36 -0.83 -0.80
N LYS A 138 6.18 -1.75 0.12
CA LYS A 138 4.94 -2.53 0.26
C LYS A 138 3.69 -1.66 0.33
N ASN A 139 3.74 -0.47 0.96
CA ASN A 139 2.61 0.46 1.06
C ASN A 139 2.36 1.19 -0.26
N VAL A 140 3.41 1.79 -0.86
CA VAL A 140 3.24 2.62 -2.06
C VAL A 140 2.94 1.76 -3.30
N LEU A 141 3.54 0.57 -3.42
CA LEU A 141 3.29 -0.35 -4.52
C LEU A 141 1.88 -0.96 -4.42
N SER A 142 1.51 -1.50 -3.25
CA SER A 142 0.18 -2.06 -3.05
C SER A 142 -0.91 -1.00 -3.18
N GLY A 143 -0.67 0.23 -2.71
CA GLY A 143 -1.57 1.36 -2.86
C GLY A 143 -1.83 1.72 -4.32
N LEU A 144 -0.78 1.79 -5.15
CA LEU A 144 -0.90 2.04 -6.58
C LEU A 144 -1.74 0.95 -7.26
N LEU A 145 -1.42 -0.31 -6.98
CA LEU A 145 -2.12 -1.46 -7.56
C LEU A 145 -3.58 -1.55 -7.09
N TYR A 146 -3.84 -1.27 -5.82
CA TYR A 146 -5.18 -1.18 -5.25
C TYR A 146 -6.02 -0.11 -5.94
N LEU A 147 -5.50 1.11 -6.09
CA LEU A 147 -6.19 2.20 -6.78
C LEU A 147 -6.39 1.89 -8.26
N GLY A 148 -5.43 1.25 -8.91
CA GLY A 148 -5.57 0.75 -10.29
C GLY A 148 -6.67 -0.30 -10.42
N ALA A 149 -6.72 -1.26 -9.49
CA ALA A 149 -7.77 -2.28 -9.43
C ALA A 149 -9.14 -1.65 -9.18
N LEU A 150 -9.24 -0.70 -8.26
CA LEU A 150 -10.47 0.02 -7.96
C LEU A 150 -10.96 0.83 -9.16
N LEU A 151 -10.06 1.52 -9.88
CA LEU A 151 -10.42 2.22 -11.11
C LEU A 151 -10.95 1.27 -12.19
N ALA A 152 -10.32 0.10 -12.33
CA ALA A 152 -10.79 -0.94 -13.26
C ALA A 152 -12.13 -1.50 -12.83
N TRP A 153 -12.38 -1.69 -11.52
CA TRP A 153 -13.67 -2.10 -10.98
C TRP A 153 -14.77 -1.06 -11.25
N ILE A 154 -14.50 0.23 -11.04
CA ILE A 154 -15.45 1.31 -11.34
C ILE A 154 -15.82 1.29 -12.83
N ARG A 155 -14.85 1.03 -13.72
CA ARG A 155 -15.13 0.87 -15.16
C ARG A 155 -16.01 -0.35 -15.43
N PHE A 156 -15.74 -1.49 -14.80
CA PHE A 156 -16.58 -2.67 -14.87
C PHE A 156 -18.04 -2.38 -14.46
N ASP A 157 -18.23 -1.62 -13.37
CA ASP A 157 -19.55 -1.24 -12.84
C ASP A 157 -20.34 -0.29 -13.77
N GLU A 158 -19.64 0.47 -14.63
CA GLU A 158 -20.23 1.42 -15.57
C GLU A 158 -20.57 0.80 -16.93
N GLU A 159 -19.96 -0.34 -17.28
CA GLU A 159 -20.15 -0.99 -18.59
C GLU A 159 -21.42 -1.86 -18.62
N GLU A 160 -21.90 -2.11 -19.82
CA GLU A 160 -23.01 -3.05 -20.06
C GLU A 160 -22.70 -4.46 -19.54
N PRO A 161 -23.64 -5.10 -18.82
CA PRO A 161 -23.42 -6.45 -18.30
C PRO A 161 -23.12 -7.44 -19.44
N ALA A 162 -22.17 -8.36 -19.16
CA ALA A 162 -21.72 -9.40 -20.08
C ALA A 162 -21.04 -8.92 -21.39
N GLY A 163 -20.85 -7.62 -21.57
CA GLY A 163 -20.09 -7.06 -22.68
C GLY A 163 -18.59 -7.38 -22.58
N GLU A 164 -17.89 -7.39 -23.71
CA GLU A 164 -16.46 -7.67 -23.75
C GLU A 164 -15.65 -6.63 -22.95
N GLN A 165 -16.04 -5.36 -22.99
CA GLN A 165 -15.39 -4.28 -22.23
C GLN A 165 -15.57 -4.48 -20.73
N SER A 166 -16.75 -4.88 -20.28
CA SER A 166 -17.04 -5.23 -18.89
C SER A 166 -16.13 -6.38 -18.40
N ARG A 167 -16.05 -7.49 -19.18
CA ARG A 167 -15.17 -8.61 -18.85
C ARG A 167 -13.71 -8.19 -18.78
N ARG A 168 -13.22 -7.40 -19.73
CA ARG A 168 -11.84 -6.88 -19.73
C ARG A 168 -11.56 -6.01 -18.52
N ALA A 169 -12.51 -5.15 -18.12
CA ALA A 169 -12.37 -4.29 -16.95
C ALA A 169 -12.33 -5.12 -15.65
N TRP A 170 -13.22 -6.11 -15.51
CA TRP A 170 -13.22 -7.05 -14.38
C TRP A 170 -11.90 -7.83 -14.28
N THR A 171 -11.44 -8.40 -15.39
CA THR A 171 -10.16 -9.15 -15.45
C THR A 171 -8.97 -8.27 -15.08
N ARG A 172 -8.93 -7.03 -15.59
CA ARG A 172 -7.87 -6.07 -15.19
C ARG A 172 -7.92 -5.75 -13.71
N SER A 173 -9.12 -5.55 -13.15
CA SER A 173 -9.30 -5.34 -11.71
C SER A 173 -8.77 -6.52 -10.92
N MET A 174 -9.10 -7.75 -11.32
CA MET A 174 -8.65 -8.98 -10.67
C MET A 174 -7.13 -9.13 -10.73
N ILE A 175 -6.50 -8.94 -11.89
CA ILE A 175 -5.03 -9.03 -12.04
C ILE A 175 -4.33 -8.01 -11.13
N LEU A 176 -4.77 -6.75 -11.17
CA LEU A 176 -4.19 -5.69 -10.33
C LEU A 176 -4.41 -5.95 -8.84
N TYR A 177 -5.57 -6.52 -8.48
CA TYR A 177 -5.87 -6.90 -7.10
C TYR A 177 -4.97 -8.05 -6.60
N VAL A 178 -4.76 -9.08 -7.42
CA VAL A 178 -3.81 -10.15 -7.08
C VAL A 178 -2.41 -9.60 -6.85
N PHE A 179 -1.94 -8.72 -7.73
CA PHE A 179 -0.64 -8.06 -7.55
C PHE A 179 -0.61 -7.15 -6.30
N ALA A 180 -1.72 -6.49 -5.96
CA ALA A 180 -1.83 -5.72 -4.73
C ALA A 180 -1.72 -6.62 -3.49
N LEU A 181 -2.39 -7.79 -3.46
CA LEU A 181 -2.28 -8.78 -2.39
C LEU A 181 -0.86 -9.35 -2.26
N LEU A 182 -0.17 -9.62 -3.39
CA LEU A 182 1.22 -10.06 -3.43
C LEU A 182 2.23 -8.96 -3.03
N SER A 183 1.76 -7.73 -2.90
CA SER A 183 2.55 -6.61 -2.37
C SER A 183 2.25 -6.32 -0.90
N LYS A 184 0.99 -6.39 -0.47
CA LYS A 184 0.56 -6.23 0.93
C LYS A 184 -0.89 -6.69 1.10
N THR A 185 -1.14 -7.58 2.05
CA THR A 185 -2.46 -8.22 2.26
C THR A 185 -3.55 -7.27 2.79
N VAL A 186 -3.20 -6.09 3.34
CA VAL A 186 -4.20 -5.08 3.72
C VAL A 186 -5.11 -4.67 2.55
N THR A 187 -4.67 -4.87 1.32
CA THR A 187 -5.45 -4.62 0.10
C THR A 187 -6.65 -5.55 -0.07
N ALA A 188 -6.79 -6.60 0.77
CA ALA A 188 -7.97 -7.45 0.85
C ALA A 188 -9.30 -6.68 1.07
N THR A 189 -9.22 -5.44 1.50
CA THR A 189 -10.35 -4.52 1.68
C THR A 189 -11.00 -4.04 0.36
N LEU A 190 -10.36 -4.24 -0.79
CA LEU A 190 -10.82 -3.71 -2.09
C LEU A 190 -12.29 -4.08 -2.43
N PRO A 191 -12.75 -5.32 -2.32
CA PRO A 191 -14.13 -5.66 -2.65
C PRO A 191 -15.14 -4.94 -1.75
N ALA A 192 -14.82 -4.73 -0.46
CA ALA A 192 -15.66 -3.96 0.44
C ALA A 192 -15.72 -2.48 0.02
N ALA A 193 -14.58 -1.87 -0.31
CA ALA A 193 -14.53 -0.49 -0.83
C ALA A 193 -15.33 -0.34 -2.14
N ALA A 194 -15.26 -1.33 -3.03
CA ALA A 194 -16.01 -1.36 -4.26
C ALA A 194 -17.54 -1.39 -4.00
N LEU A 195 -17.99 -2.20 -3.04
CA LEU A 195 -19.41 -2.26 -2.63
C LEU A 195 -19.87 -0.95 -1.97
N VAL A 196 -19.02 -0.32 -1.14
CA VAL A 196 -19.32 1.00 -0.54
C VAL A 196 -19.50 2.06 -1.63
N ILE A 197 -18.64 2.08 -2.66
CA ILE A 197 -18.76 3.01 -3.78
C ILE A 197 -20.06 2.73 -4.57
N ALA A 198 -20.38 1.46 -4.81
CA ALA A 198 -21.61 1.07 -5.48
C ALA A 198 -22.86 1.55 -4.71
N TRP A 199 -22.86 1.34 -3.38
CA TRP A 199 -23.92 1.86 -2.50
C TRP A 199 -24.00 3.39 -2.51
N TRP A 200 -22.86 4.08 -2.38
CA TRP A 200 -22.82 5.54 -2.40
C TRP A 200 -23.37 6.12 -3.72
N ARG A 201 -23.06 5.49 -4.85
CA ARG A 201 -23.53 5.95 -6.18
C ARG A 201 -25.00 5.68 -6.44
N ARG A 202 -25.55 4.56 -5.96
CA ARG A 202 -26.88 4.06 -6.33
C ARG A 202 -27.87 3.97 -5.17
N GLY A 203 -27.44 4.20 -3.92
CA GLY A 203 -28.24 4.06 -2.71
C GLY A 203 -28.58 2.62 -2.33
N ARG A 204 -28.11 1.63 -3.09
CA ARG A 204 -28.40 0.19 -2.85
C ARG A 204 -27.28 -0.69 -3.36
N ILE A 205 -27.15 -1.86 -2.75
CA ILE A 205 -26.27 -2.97 -3.20
C ILE A 205 -27.17 -4.06 -3.78
N THR A 206 -26.81 -4.61 -4.92
CA THR A 206 -27.57 -5.66 -5.64
C THR A 206 -26.73 -6.90 -5.82
N ARG A 207 -27.35 -8.01 -6.25
CA ARG A 207 -26.62 -9.25 -6.61
C ARG A 207 -25.58 -9.00 -7.71
N ARG A 208 -25.83 -8.05 -8.62
CA ARG A 208 -24.88 -7.66 -9.67
C ARG A 208 -23.58 -7.07 -9.10
N ASP A 209 -23.61 -6.49 -7.93
CA ASP A 209 -22.44 -5.93 -7.25
C ASP A 209 -21.70 -7.00 -6.44
N VAL A 210 -22.47 -7.85 -5.73
CA VAL A 210 -21.92 -8.83 -4.81
C VAL A 210 -21.32 -10.02 -5.54
N VAL A 211 -22.02 -10.61 -6.54
CA VAL A 211 -21.56 -11.83 -7.20
C VAL A 211 -20.18 -11.68 -7.85
N PRO A 212 -19.89 -10.61 -8.65
CA PRO A 212 -18.55 -10.40 -9.20
C PRO A 212 -17.48 -10.10 -8.14
N ALA A 213 -17.87 -9.65 -6.93
CA ALA A 213 -16.96 -9.37 -5.83
C ALA A 213 -16.56 -10.62 -5.03
N LEU A 214 -17.36 -11.72 -5.10
CA LEU A 214 -17.08 -12.93 -4.34
C LEU A 214 -15.67 -13.53 -4.56
N PRO A 215 -15.15 -13.65 -5.80
CA PRO A 215 -13.79 -14.13 -6.02
C PRO A 215 -12.72 -13.22 -5.36
N PHE A 216 -12.94 -11.90 -5.31
CA PHE A 216 -12.03 -10.97 -4.63
C PHE A 216 -12.06 -11.19 -3.11
N PHE A 217 -13.24 -11.37 -2.51
CA PHE A 217 -13.35 -11.70 -1.09
C PHE A 217 -12.67 -13.04 -0.78
N ALA A 218 -12.85 -14.06 -1.61
CA ALA A 218 -12.21 -15.36 -1.43
C ALA A 218 -10.67 -15.27 -1.46
N LEU A 219 -10.12 -14.57 -2.46
CA LEU A 219 -8.67 -14.35 -2.57
C LEU A 219 -8.13 -13.49 -1.41
N GLY A 220 -8.85 -12.43 -1.04
CA GLY A 220 -8.47 -11.60 0.11
C GLY A 220 -8.46 -12.37 1.42
N ALA A 221 -9.47 -13.22 1.65
CA ALA A 221 -9.54 -14.08 2.83
C ALA A 221 -8.38 -15.10 2.84
N ALA A 222 -8.10 -15.75 1.72
CA ALA A 222 -6.99 -16.69 1.59
C ALA A 222 -5.63 -16.01 1.86
N ALA A 223 -5.38 -14.83 1.29
CA ALA A 223 -4.18 -14.06 1.53
C ALA A 223 -4.07 -13.60 2.99
N GLY A 224 -5.16 -13.16 3.61
CA GLY A 224 -5.21 -12.77 5.02
C GLY A 224 -4.92 -13.94 5.96
N LEU A 225 -5.47 -15.12 5.68
CA LEU A 225 -5.18 -16.34 6.45
C LEU A 225 -3.71 -16.76 6.33
N LEU A 226 -3.15 -16.70 5.11
CA LEU A 226 -1.73 -16.99 4.89
C LEU A 226 -0.84 -16.02 5.67
N THR A 227 -1.11 -14.71 5.60
CA THR A 227 -0.36 -13.70 6.35
C THR A 227 -0.48 -13.92 7.86
N SER A 228 -1.69 -14.17 8.36
CA SER A 228 -1.90 -14.44 9.79
C SER A 228 -1.15 -15.70 10.26
N TRP A 229 -1.07 -16.71 9.43
CA TRP A 229 -0.29 -17.92 9.70
C TRP A 229 1.22 -17.60 9.73
N MET A 230 1.72 -16.84 8.74
CA MET A 230 3.13 -16.46 8.68
C MET A 230 3.55 -15.58 9.87
N GLU A 231 2.77 -14.56 10.21
CA GLU A 231 3.03 -13.69 11.36
C GLU A 231 3.13 -14.50 12.66
N ARG A 232 2.29 -15.51 12.81
CA ARG A 232 2.27 -16.35 14.01
C ARG A 232 3.45 -17.33 14.07
N PHE A 233 3.84 -17.94 12.96
CA PHE A 233 4.78 -19.06 12.95
C PHE A 233 6.19 -18.70 12.44
N HIS A 234 6.36 -17.62 11.66
CA HIS A 234 7.64 -17.19 11.13
C HIS A 234 8.17 -15.90 11.76
N VAL A 235 7.29 -14.91 11.96
CA VAL A 235 7.67 -13.62 12.58
C VAL A 235 7.68 -13.70 14.10
N GLY A 236 7.05 -14.73 14.68
CA GLY A 236 7.06 -14.93 16.11
C GLY A 236 6.06 -14.08 16.89
N ALA A 237 4.98 -13.61 16.24
CA ALA A 237 3.87 -12.92 16.91
C ALA A 237 3.08 -13.88 17.84
N SER A 238 3.79 -14.49 18.81
CA SER A 238 3.29 -15.47 19.78
C SER A 238 3.78 -15.10 21.19
N GLY A 239 3.01 -15.50 22.21
CA GLY A 239 3.32 -15.22 23.61
C GLY A 239 2.27 -14.36 24.31
N GLY A 240 2.49 -14.05 25.59
CA GLY A 240 1.54 -13.35 26.44
C GLY A 240 1.08 -11.99 25.88
N ASP A 241 1.98 -11.27 25.26
CA ASP A 241 1.71 -9.95 24.67
C ASP A 241 0.75 -10.00 23.45
N TRP A 242 0.60 -11.17 22.82
CA TRP A 242 -0.26 -11.38 21.66
C TRP A 242 -1.54 -12.14 21.97
N SER A 243 -1.71 -12.62 23.21
CA SER A 243 -2.85 -13.42 23.67
C SER A 243 -4.06 -12.58 24.06
N LEU A 244 -4.41 -11.58 23.24
CA LEU A 244 -5.58 -10.74 23.46
C LEU A 244 -6.88 -11.54 23.29
N THR A 245 -7.80 -11.36 24.25
CA THR A 245 -9.19 -11.87 24.15
C THR A 245 -9.95 -11.15 23.03
N LEU A 246 -11.04 -11.72 22.56
CA LEU A 246 -11.87 -11.07 21.53
C LEU A 246 -12.31 -9.65 21.92
N PRO A 247 -12.84 -9.37 23.14
CA PRO A 247 -13.16 -8.01 23.55
C PRO A 247 -11.97 -7.06 23.50
N GLU A 248 -10.79 -7.49 23.97
CA GLU A 248 -9.58 -6.66 23.92
C GLU A 248 -9.16 -6.34 22.48
N ARG A 249 -9.27 -7.29 21.57
CA ARG A 249 -9.00 -7.06 20.12
C ARG A 249 -9.95 -6.01 19.53
N PHE A 250 -11.24 -6.03 19.91
CA PHE A 250 -12.20 -5.01 19.48
C PHE A 250 -11.87 -3.63 20.05
N LEU A 251 -11.47 -3.55 21.33
CA LEU A 251 -11.06 -2.29 21.96
C LEU A 251 -9.81 -1.70 21.31
N VAL A 252 -8.80 -2.55 21.06
CA VAL A 252 -7.56 -2.14 20.37
C VAL A 252 -7.86 -1.68 18.94
N ALA A 253 -8.69 -2.43 18.19
CA ALA A 253 -9.09 -2.04 16.84
C ALA A 253 -9.85 -0.71 16.81
N GLY A 254 -10.80 -0.51 17.74
CA GLY A 254 -11.52 0.74 17.89
C GLY A 254 -10.61 1.92 18.22
N ARG A 255 -9.67 1.72 19.16
CA ARG A 255 -8.66 2.74 19.49
C ARG A 255 -7.76 3.08 18.30
N ALA A 256 -7.30 2.07 17.57
CA ALA A 256 -6.49 2.25 16.37
C ALA A 256 -7.24 3.05 15.30
N PHE A 257 -8.53 2.75 15.08
CA PHE A 257 -9.38 3.48 14.14
C PHE A 257 -9.41 4.99 14.46
N TRP A 258 -9.73 5.36 15.71
CA TRP A 258 -9.79 6.76 16.13
C TRP A 258 -8.43 7.45 16.10
N PHE A 259 -7.37 6.72 16.44
CA PHE A 259 -6.01 7.22 16.37
C PHE A 259 -5.64 7.60 14.92
N TYR A 260 -5.83 6.68 13.95
CA TYR A 260 -5.50 6.96 12.56
C TYR A 260 -6.40 8.04 11.95
N LEU A 261 -7.69 8.06 12.30
CA LEU A 261 -8.60 9.13 11.88
C LEU A 261 -8.13 10.50 12.41
N GLY A 262 -7.69 10.56 13.66
CA GLY A 262 -7.09 11.76 14.24
C GLY A 262 -5.80 12.18 13.53
N LYS A 263 -4.94 11.24 13.15
CA LYS A 263 -3.69 11.52 12.40
C LYS A 263 -3.96 11.99 10.97
N LEU A 264 -5.02 11.52 10.34
CA LEU A 264 -5.47 12.04 9.05
C LEU A 264 -6.00 13.48 9.14
N ALA A 265 -6.69 13.83 10.24
CA ALA A 265 -7.20 15.18 10.43
C ALA A 265 -6.11 16.15 10.93
N TRP A 266 -5.22 15.69 11.80
CA TRP A 266 -4.14 16.47 12.40
C TRP A 266 -2.86 15.66 12.55
N PRO A 267 -1.94 15.71 11.58
CA PRO A 267 -0.71 14.91 11.56
C PRO A 267 0.41 15.48 12.45
N GLY A 268 0.11 15.86 13.68
CA GLY A 268 1.05 16.52 14.60
C GLY A 268 2.26 15.66 14.93
N SER A 269 2.09 14.52 15.59
CA SER A 269 3.17 13.56 15.90
C SER A 269 2.92 12.27 15.14
N LEU A 270 3.79 11.92 14.19
CA LEU A 270 3.71 10.70 13.37
C LEU A 270 4.66 9.59 13.88
N ILE A 271 5.10 9.69 15.14
CA ILE A 271 5.92 8.64 15.75
C ILE A 271 5.07 7.36 15.85
N PRO A 272 5.59 6.20 15.47
CA PRO A 272 4.92 4.93 15.68
C PRO A 272 4.47 4.76 17.13
N ALA A 273 3.20 4.47 17.36
CA ALA A 273 2.65 4.32 18.69
C ALA A 273 2.39 2.84 18.97
N ASP A 274 2.80 2.38 20.14
CA ASP A 274 2.36 1.09 20.67
C ASP A 274 0.92 1.24 21.19
N PHE A 275 -0.03 0.54 20.58
CA PHE A 275 -1.45 0.58 20.92
C PHE A 275 -1.82 -0.36 22.08
N ARG A 276 -0.86 -1.00 22.74
CA ARG A 276 -1.12 -1.91 23.85
C ARG A 276 -1.73 -1.16 25.04
N ALA A 277 -2.77 -1.70 25.60
CA ALA A 277 -3.43 -1.13 26.78
C ALA A 277 -2.45 -1.08 27.95
N GLY A 278 -2.21 0.12 28.48
CA GLY A 278 -1.46 0.33 29.73
C GLY A 278 0.02 0.64 29.59
N GLN A 279 0.63 0.59 28.41
CA GLN A 279 2.00 1.05 28.24
C GLN A 279 2.04 2.53 27.84
N HIS A 280 2.71 3.35 28.65
CA HIS A 280 3.09 4.70 28.27
C HIS A 280 3.95 4.62 26.99
N ILE A 281 3.60 5.42 25.99
CA ILE A 281 4.40 5.60 24.78
C ILE A 281 5.81 6.00 25.22
N ARG A 282 6.74 5.05 25.23
CA ARG A 282 8.16 5.40 25.27
C ARG A 282 8.52 5.75 23.83
N PRO A 283 9.05 6.95 23.57
CA PRO A 283 9.70 7.21 22.30
C PRO A 283 10.75 6.10 22.13
N GLN A 284 10.70 5.35 21.04
CA GLN A 284 11.86 4.54 20.70
C GLN A 284 13.03 5.52 20.63
N GLN A 285 14.00 5.32 21.51
CA GLN A 285 15.23 6.09 21.46
C GLN A 285 15.81 5.83 20.09
N VAL A 286 15.90 6.89 19.29
CA VAL A 286 16.67 6.86 18.04
C VAL A 286 18.08 6.50 18.49
N ALA A 287 18.49 5.26 18.26
CA ALA A 287 19.84 4.83 18.56
C ALA A 287 20.78 5.69 17.72
N PRO A 288 21.83 6.27 18.31
CA PRO A 288 22.81 7.01 17.53
C PRO A 288 23.43 6.06 16.48
N PRO A 289 23.81 6.56 15.30
CA PRO A 289 24.39 5.73 14.25
C PRO A 289 25.63 5.02 14.81
N GLY A 290 25.64 3.70 14.81
CA GLY A 290 26.74 2.86 15.23
C GLY A 290 26.44 1.83 16.34
N VAL A 291 25.25 1.78 16.90
CA VAL A 291 24.86 0.74 17.87
C VAL A 291 23.82 -0.18 17.23
N ALA A 292 24.23 -1.34 16.78
CA ALA A 292 23.31 -2.42 16.41
C ALA A 292 22.49 -2.81 17.66
N PRO A 293 21.15 -2.88 17.60
CA PRO A 293 20.37 -3.43 18.69
C PRO A 293 20.68 -4.93 18.77
N GLY A 294 21.40 -5.32 19.81
CA GLY A 294 21.56 -6.73 20.13
C GLY A 294 20.17 -7.31 20.39
N PHE A 295 19.78 -8.31 19.61
CA PHE A 295 18.68 -9.19 19.92
C PHE A 295 19.05 -9.95 21.21
N GLY A 296 18.59 -9.44 22.34
CA GLY A 296 18.50 -10.19 23.61
C GLY A 296 17.20 -10.98 23.58
N TYR A 297 17.32 -12.28 23.76
CA TYR A 297 16.33 -13.35 23.79
C TYR A 297 15.01 -13.05 24.50
#